data_1fd919ff9281e1abec02164524b920be
#
_entry.id   1fd919ff9281e1abec02164524b920be
#
_cell.length_a   1.000
_cell.length_b   1.000
_cell.length_c   1.000
_cell.angle_alpha   90.00
_cell.angle_beta   90.00
_cell.angle_gamma   90.00
#
_symmetry.space_group_name_H-M   'P 1'
#
loop_
_entity.id
_entity.type
_entity.pdbx_description
1 polymer ?
#
loop_
_entity_poly.entity_id
_entity_poly.type
_entity_poly.pdbx_seq_one_letter_code
_entity_poly.pdbx_strand_id
1 'polypeptide(L)' 'MPKTANSLRDEDVRKLVTARLSVLSEDTMVSVGSEGSFSRDELIKHVQTGDKVGSKIAEIEMEWLRSFKQN' A
#
# COMPACT_ATOMS: atom_id res chain seq x y z
N MET A 1 13.51 -21.19 5.76
CA MET A 1 13.37 -20.75 5.66
C MET A 1 12.69 -20.33 5.37
N PRO A 2 12.51 -20.16 5.22
CA PRO A 2 12.03 -19.64 4.87
C PRO A 2 11.25 -18.99 4.78
N LYS A 3 11.09 -18.60 5.10
CA LYS A 3 10.61 -17.74 5.04
C LYS A 3 10.45 -17.13 3.98
N THR A 4 10.66 -17.41 3.30
CA THR A 4 10.75 -16.92 2.14
C THR A 4 9.56 -16.47 1.57
N ALA A 5 8.58 -17.07 1.74
CA ALA A 5 7.41 -16.68 1.20
C ALA A 5 7.20 -15.31 1.54
N ASN A 6 7.78 -14.96 2.56
CA ASN A 6 7.56 -13.70 2.89
C ASN A 6 8.70 -12.97 2.63
N SER A 7 9.22 -13.17 1.57
CA SER A 7 10.34 -12.49 1.20
C SER A 7 10.13 -11.01 1.13
N LEU A 8 8.94 -10.56 0.95
CA LEU A 8 8.73 -9.11 0.97
C LEU A 8 8.69 -8.64 2.40
N ARG A 9 9.73 -7.92 2.82
CA ARG A 9 9.75 -7.37 4.12
C ARG A 9 8.90 -6.15 4.16
N ASP A 10 8.54 -5.71 5.34
CA ASP A 10 7.71 -4.53 5.50
C ASP A 10 8.28 -3.35 4.75
N GLU A 11 9.58 -3.21 4.78
CA GLU A 11 10.22 -2.12 4.10
C GLU A 11 10.05 -2.22 2.59
N ASP A 12 10.17 -3.42 2.06
CA ASP A 12 10.01 -3.63 0.63
C ASP A 12 8.57 -3.38 0.21
N VAL A 13 7.63 -3.79 1.02
CA VAL A 13 6.23 -3.56 0.74
C VAL A 13 5.93 -2.07 0.75
N ARG A 14 6.47 -1.34 1.70
CA ARG A 14 6.26 0.09 1.75
C ARG A 14 6.79 0.78 0.52
N LYS A 15 7.97 0.38 0.07
CA LYS A 15 8.56 0.97 -1.12
C LYS A 15 7.72 0.69 -2.35
N LEU A 16 7.25 -0.53 -2.48
CA LEU A 16 6.44 -0.92 -3.59
C LEU A 16 5.13 -0.15 -3.61
N VAL A 17 4.47 -0.11 -2.48
CA VAL A 17 3.18 0.57 -2.39
C VAL A 17 3.35 2.07 -2.62
N THR A 18 4.40 2.65 -2.07
CA THR A 18 4.67 4.06 -2.27
C THR A 18 4.87 4.36 -3.75
N ALA A 19 5.61 3.50 -4.44
CA ALA A 19 5.85 3.69 -5.86
C ALA A 19 4.54 3.63 -6.64
N ARG A 20 3.67 2.71 -6.29
CA ARG A 20 2.40 2.59 -6.98
C ARG A 20 1.51 3.79 -6.71
N LEU A 21 1.51 4.27 -5.48
CA LEU A 21 0.69 5.43 -5.14
C LEU A 21 1.21 6.69 -5.82
N SER A 22 2.50 6.77 -6.02
CA SER A 22 3.08 7.98 -6.59
C SER A 22 2.70 8.23 -8.04
N VAL A 23 2.14 7.23 -8.73
CA VAL A 23 1.69 7.44 -10.09
C VAL A 23 0.30 8.07 -10.14
N LEU A 24 -0.37 8.15 -9.01
CA LEU A 24 -1.67 8.78 -8.98
C LEU A 24 -1.51 10.30 -9.07
N SER A 25 -2.54 10.92 -9.60
CA SER A 25 -2.56 12.37 -9.65
C SER A 25 -2.64 12.91 -8.23
N GLU A 26 -2.02 14.03 -7.96
CA GLU A 26 -2.06 14.57 -6.61
C GLU A 26 -3.47 15.00 -6.20
N ASP A 27 -4.37 15.10 -7.17
CA ASP A 27 -5.75 15.46 -6.85
C ASP A 27 -6.59 14.21 -6.53
N THR A 28 -6.04 13.05 -6.68
CA THR A 28 -6.78 11.82 -6.46
C THR A 28 -7.10 11.63 -4.99
N MET A 29 -8.34 11.26 -4.72
CA MET A 29 -8.75 10.92 -3.35
C MET A 29 -9.13 9.46 -3.35
N VAL A 30 -8.69 8.75 -2.34
CA VAL A 30 -8.95 7.31 -2.23
C VAL A 30 -9.60 7.01 -0.89
N SER A 31 -10.65 6.22 -0.93
CA SER A 31 -11.34 5.78 0.28
C SER A 31 -10.64 4.56 0.84
N VAL A 32 -10.37 4.57 2.12
CA VAL A 32 -9.70 3.45 2.76
C VAL A 32 -10.62 2.88 3.83
N GLY A 33 -11.55 2.09 3.40
CA GLY A 33 -12.51 1.46 4.31
C GLY A 33 -13.16 2.47 5.22
N SER A 34 -13.21 2.17 6.48
CA SER A 34 -13.83 3.07 7.44
C SER A 34 -12.87 4.14 7.94
N GLU A 35 -11.64 4.15 7.43
CA GLU A 35 -10.66 5.11 7.89
C GLU A 35 -10.84 6.49 7.26
N GLY A 36 -11.59 6.56 6.19
CA GLY A 36 -11.85 7.84 5.54
C GLY A 36 -11.22 7.93 4.18
N SER A 37 -11.21 9.12 3.62
CA SER A 37 -10.62 9.36 2.32
C SER A 37 -9.34 10.15 2.47
N PHE A 38 -8.37 9.83 1.65
CA PHE A 38 -7.05 10.46 1.75
C PHE A 38 -6.54 10.82 0.37
N SER A 39 -5.76 11.88 0.30
CA SER A 39 -5.13 12.26 -0.95
C SER A 39 -3.92 11.36 -1.18
N ARG A 40 -3.37 11.43 -2.38
CA ARG A 40 -2.20 10.62 -2.71
C ARG A 40 -1.07 10.85 -1.70
N ASP A 41 -0.76 12.11 -1.43
CA ASP A 41 0.35 12.41 -0.53
C ASP A 41 0.10 11.94 0.89
N GLU A 42 -1.15 12.02 1.32
CA GLU A 42 -1.50 11.53 2.64
C GLU A 42 -1.35 10.02 2.72
N LEU A 43 -1.76 9.34 1.65
CA LEU A 43 -1.63 7.90 1.62
C LEU A 43 -0.17 7.48 1.70
N ILE A 44 0.67 8.14 0.93
CA ILE A 44 2.09 7.85 0.91
C ILE A 44 2.68 8.06 2.29
N LYS A 45 2.30 9.13 2.94
CA LYS A 45 2.80 9.42 4.26
C LYS A 45 2.42 8.34 5.25
N HIS A 46 1.17 7.89 5.21
CA HIS A 46 0.71 6.84 6.10
C HIS A 46 1.46 5.54 5.86
N VAL A 47 1.70 5.22 4.60
CA VAL A 47 2.43 4.01 4.26
C VAL A 47 3.86 4.09 4.78
N GLN A 48 4.51 5.22 4.61
CA GLN A 48 5.87 5.39 5.06
C GLN A 48 5.99 5.34 6.57
N THR A 49 4.98 5.86 7.25
CA THR A 49 4.94 5.82 8.69
C THR A 49 4.67 4.41 9.20
N GLY A 50 3.95 3.64 8.42
CA GLY A 50 3.60 2.29 8.83
C GLY A 50 2.54 2.25 9.90
N ASP A 51 1.69 3.26 9.96
CA ASP A 51 0.65 3.28 10.97
C ASP A 51 -0.53 2.42 10.52
N LYS A 52 -1.60 2.45 11.27
CA LYS A 52 -2.75 1.62 11.00
C LYS A 52 -3.32 1.83 9.60
N VAL A 53 -3.44 3.08 9.20
CA VAL A 53 -3.97 3.40 7.89
C VAL A 53 -3.01 2.91 6.82
N GLY A 54 -1.72 3.13 7.02
CA GLY A 54 -0.71 2.70 6.07
C GLY A 54 -0.69 1.19 5.91
N SER A 55 -0.85 0.47 7.00
CA SER A 55 -0.89 -0.99 6.96
C SER A 55 -2.09 -1.48 6.17
N LYS A 56 -3.22 -0.81 6.34
CA LYS A 56 -4.42 -1.18 5.62
C LYS A 56 -4.25 -0.93 4.12
N ILE A 57 -3.65 0.19 3.78
CA ILE A 57 -3.40 0.51 2.38
C ILE A 57 -2.47 -0.53 1.77
N ALA A 58 -1.41 -0.89 2.47
CA ALA A 58 -0.46 -1.86 1.96
C ALA A 58 -1.13 -3.22 1.76
N GLU A 59 -2.01 -3.58 2.66
CA GLU A 59 -2.73 -4.83 2.58
C GLU A 59 -3.61 -4.86 1.34
N ILE A 60 -4.31 -3.78 1.09
CA ILE A 60 -5.19 -3.67 -0.06
C ILE A 60 -4.39 -3.78 -1.35
N GLU A 61 -3.27 -3.08 -1.42
CA GLU A 61 -2.43 -3.10 -2.61
C GLU A 61 -1.84 -4.48 -2.86
N MET A 62 -1.42 -5.15 -1.82
CA MET A 62 -0.84 -6.47 -1.97
C MET A 62 -1.88 -7.48 -2.40
N GLU A 63 -3.10 -7.34 -1.92
CA GLU A 63 -4.17 -8.19 -2.35
C GLU A 63 -4.47 -8.02 -3.81
N TRP A 64 -4.46 -6.79 -4.25
CA TRP A 64 -4.71 -6.47 -5.63
C TRP A 64 -3.63 -7.07 -6.52
N LEU A 65 -2.39 -6.95 -6.11
CA LEU A 65 -1.28 -7.51 -6.88
C LEU A 65 -1.36 -9.03 -6.93
N ARG A 66 -1.75 -9.64 -5.84
CA ARG A 66 -1.86 -11.07 -5.77
C ARG A 66 -2.95 -11.57 -6.71
N SER A 67 -4.06 -10.87 -6.72
CA SER A 67 -5.15 -11.21 -7.59
C SER A 67 -4.75 -11.10 -9.06
N PHE A 68 -4.01 -10.07 -9.37
CA PHE A 68 -3.53 -9.83 -10.70
C PHE A 68 -2.60 -10.94 -11.16
N LYS A 69 -1.79 -11.42 -10.24
CA LYS A 69 -0.85 -12.42 -10.55
C LYS A 69 -1.42 -13.79 -10.78
N GLN A 70 -2.59 -14.03 -10.30
CA GLN A 70 -3.18 -15.29 -10.42
C GLN A 70 -3.65 -15.64 -11.77
N ASN A 71 -3.59 -14.81 -12.70
CA ASN A 71 -3.90 -15.21 -14.02
C ASN A 71 -2.75 -15.84 -14.66
#